data_18a95f6bffc4cfea783e3bbf57e27003
#
_entry.id   18a95f6bffc4cfea783e3bbf57e27003
#
_cell.length_a   1.000
_cell.length_b   1.000
_cell.length_c   1.000
_cell.angle_alpha   90.00
_cell.angle_beta   90.00
_cell.angle_gamma   90.00
#
_symmetry.space_group_name_H-M   'P 1'
#
loop_
_entity.id
_entity.type
_entity.pdbx_description
1 polymer ?
#
loop_
_entity_poly.entity_id
_entity_poly.type
_entity_poly.pdbx_seq_one_letter_code
_entity_poly.pdbx_strand_id
1 'polypeptide(L)'
;MKRFTLKEIGQQLNLSPGTISKALNDSHEISAETKKIILDFTKKINYIPNFSAKSLKTGRSNTLAIIVPFISSSFFFDFYEEISLILSQTNYKLILLQTFNDEKKEKEALELCIQSSIEGIIISPVKNDSSLSLLFYIMDQICPVIIFDRINHQLDTFKIGIQNNKVIYQATEEMIKNRRENIILLLCKDIGGNVSRIKGYKDALFNASIPFKQENMIEISYSSPKDNIDDELERKISDLLNRQIPPNALLSTTDTLSLKVLHILNKLKVKIPDDMNLIGFSNTPFANSLNPSLTTITQPTKLMAEKSVELLLEMLKKRNKKNYFEFETYFLDCSIEHRKSTSSI
;
A
#
# COMPACT_ATOMS: atom_id res chain seq x y z
N MET A 1 26.36 23.05 12.93
CA MET A 1 25.54 24.21 13.29
C MET A 1 24.98 23.99 14.71
N LYS A 2 25.21 24.94 15.61
CA LYS A 2 24.65 24.85 16.97
C LYS A 2 23.15 25.13 16.89
N ARG A 3 22.31 24.19 17.35
CA ARG A 3 20.85 24.40 17.43
C ARG A 3 20.55 25.18 18.72
N PHE A 4 19.89 26.32 18.58
CA PHE A 4 19.40 27.07 19.73
C PHE A 4 18.32 26.30 20.50
N THR A 5 18.37 26.32 21.81
CA THR A 5 17.32 25.79 22.68
C THR A 5 16.38 26.94 23.11
N LEU A 6 15.16 26.59 23.56
CA LEU A 6 14.24 27.60 24.12
C LEU A 6 14.85 28.34 25.30
N LYS A 7 15.77 27.70 26.06
CA LYS A 7 16.49 28.33 27.18
C LYS A 7 17.47 29.38 26.67
N GLU A 8 18.25 29.09 25.63
CA GLU A 8 19.20 30.05 25.04
C GLU A 8 18.48 31.24 24.39
N ILE A 9 17.34 30.99 23.71
CA ILE A 9 16.50 32.08 23.17
C ILE A 9 15.96 32.95 24.31
N GLY A 10 15.46 32.32 25.36
CA GLY A 10 14.99 33.06 26.56
C GLY A 10 16.05 33.92 27.17
N GLN A 11 17.29 33.44 27.29
CA GLN A 11 18.44 34.22 27.78
C GLN A 11 18.74 35.44 26.89
N GLN A 12 18.67 35.29 25.55
CA GLN A 12 18.91 36.39 24.62
C GLN A 12 17.81 37.47 24.65
N LEU A 13 16.57 37.08 24.94
CA LEU A 13 15.43 37.99 24.96
C LEU A 13 15.00 38.42 26.39
N ASN A 14 15.70 37.98 27.44
CA ASN A 14 15.33 38.16 28.86
C ASN A 14 13.89 37.66 29.17
N LEU A 15 13.52 36.50 28.55
CA LEU A 15 12.21 35.91 28.73
C LEU A 15 12.33 34.44 29.20
N SER A 16 11.30 33.95 29.89
CA SER A 16 11.29 32.54 30.31
C SER A 16 11.14 31.59 29.09
N PRO A 17 11.71 30.37 29.14
CA PRO A 17 11.50 29.36 28.11
C PRO A 17 10.01 29.05 27.91
N GLY A 18 9.19 29.18 28.96
CA GLY A 18 7.74 29.03 28.91
C GLY A 18 7.07 30.13 28.09
N THR A 19 7.49 31.38 28.24
CA THR A 19 7.01 32.54 27.45
C THR A 19 7.35 32.36 25.98
N ILE A 20 8.59 31.96 25.66
CA ILE A 20 9.00 31.66 24.27
C ILE A 20 8.14 30.54 23.66
N SER A 21 7.95 29.43 24.38
CA SER A 21 7.12 28.32 23.94
C SER A 21 5.67 28.73 23.71
N LYS A 22 5.07 29.52 24.59
CA LYS A 22 3.69 30.02 24.45
C LYS A 22 3.55 30.94 23.23
N ALA A 23 4.51 31.85 23.03
CA ALA A 23 4.50 32.76 21.89
C ALA A 23 4.63 32.01 20.56
N LEU A 24 5.52 31.03 20.47
CA LEU A 24 5.70 30.18 19.28
C LEU A 24 4.48 29.30 18.94
N ASN A 25 3.61 29.02 19.93
CA ASN A 25 2.35 28.30 19.74
C ASN A 25 1.13 29.24 19.69
N ASP A 26 1.34 30.52 19.46
CA ASP A 26 0.30 31.55 19.33
C ASP A 26 -0.68 31.63 20.51
N SER A 27 -0.22 31.33 21.73
CA SER A 27 -1.05 31.40 22.93
C SER A 27 -1.61 32.81 23.18
N HIS A 28 -2.89 32.89 23.50
CA HIS A 28 -3.55 34.15 23.90
C HIS A 28 -2.97 34.80 25.17
N GLU A 29 -2.24 34.04 25.97
CA GLU A 29 -1.61 34.55 27.21
C GLU A 29 -0.41 35.49 26.95
N ILE A 30 0.09 35.57 25.71
CA ILE A 30 1.23 36.41 25.33
C ILE A 30 0.75 37.58 24.47
N SER A 31 1.19 38.81 24.84
CA SER A 31 0.83 40.02 24.08
C SER A 31 1.32 39.95 22.64
N ALA A 32 0.61 40.64 21.74
CA ALA A 32 0.96 40.68 20.31
C ALA A 32 2.38 41.28 20.10
N GLU A 33 2.78 42.24 20.90
CA GLU A 33 4.11 42.85 20.86
C GLU A 33 5.21 41.84 21.24
N THR A 34 5.04 41.12 22.33
CA THR A 34 5.99 40.10 22.77
C THR A 34 6.08 38.94 21.77
N LYS A 35 4.93 38.51 21.20
CA LYS A 35 4.93 37.50 20.13
C LYS A 35 5.77 37.96 18.95
N LYS A 36 5.58 39.21 18.49
CA LYS A 36 6.33 39.76 17.36
C LYS A 36 7.83 39.76 17.62
N ILE A 37 8.29 40.22 18.77
CA ILE A 37 9.71 40.20 19.13
C ILE A 37 10.28 38.78 19.08
N ILE A 38 9.58 37.78 19.64
CA ILE A 38 10.01 36.40 19.67
C ILE A 38 10.05 35.82 18.26
N LEU A 39 9.01 36.03 17.43
CA LEU A 39 8.93 35.53 16.07
C LEU A 39 10.01 36.12 15.17
N ASP A 40 10.27 37.42 15.28
CA ASP A 40 11.32 38.11 14.51
C ASP A 40 12.73 37.59 14.90
N PHE A 41 12.98 37.41 16.20
CA PHE A 41 14.23 36.82 16.66
C PHE A 41 14.41 35.38 16.21
N THR A 42 13.41 34.51 16.36
CA THR A 42 13.47 33.11 15.96
C THR A 42 13.62 32.96 14.46
N LYS A 43 13.01 33.86 13.67
CA LYS A 43 13.19 33.92 12.23
C LYS A 43 14.63 34.32 11.85
N LYS A 44 15.20 35.31 12.54
CA LYS A 44 16.59 35.79 12.31
C LYS A 44 17.64 34.70 12.55
N ILE A 45 17.41 33.82 13.54
CA ILE A 45 18.36 32.72 13.87
C ILE A 45 18.00 31.40 13.22
N ASN A 46 17.01 31.38 12.31
CA ASN A 46 16.47 30.17 11.70
C ASN A 46 16.13 29.08 12.73
N TYR A 47 15.49 29.48 13.82
CA TYR A 47 15.11 28.55 14.86
C TYR A 47 14.02 27.60 14.39
N ILE A 48 14.27 26.31 14.47
CA ILE A 48 13.28 25.26 14.19
C ILE A 48 12.95 24.61 15.56
N PRO A 49 11.68 24.65 16.00
CA PRO A 49 11.26 23.96 17.22
C PRO A 49 11.64 22.48 17.20
N ASN A 50 12.15 22.01 18.33
CA ASN A 50 12.44 20.57 18.45
C ASN A 50 11.13 19.80 18.66
N PHE A 51 10.72 19.05 17.65
CA PHE A 51 9.50 18.25 17.69
C PHE A 51 9.51 17.21 18.80
N SER A 52 10.65 16.56 19.06
CA SER A 52 10.78 15.57 20.14
C SER A 52 10.52 16.20 21.51
N ALA A 53 11.02 17.42 21.75
CA ALA A 53 10.75 18.15 22.98
C ALA A 53 9.27 18.58 23.11
N LYS A 54 8.63 18.89 21.99
CA LYS A 54 7.19 19.19 21.96
C LYS A 54 6.36 17.94 22.24
N SER A 55 6.71 16.83 21.63
CA SER A 55 6.07 15.52 21.84
C SER A 55 6.15 15.07 23.30
N LEU A 56 7.33 15.21 23.93
CA LEU A 56 7.52 14.91 25.35
C LEU A 56 6.62 15.76 26.26
N LYS A 57 6.41 17.03 25.91
CA LYS A 57 5.57 17.94 26.71
C LYS A 57 4.07 17.68 26.50
N THR A 58 3.64 17.37 25.30
CA THR A 58 2.23 17.17 24.93
C THR A 58 1.77 15.72 25.03
N GLY A 59 2.71 14.77 25.12
CA GLY A 59 2.46 13.33 24.98
C GLY A 59 2.01 12.92 23.58
N ARG A 60 2.14 13.81 22.56
CA ARG A 60 1.68 13.57 21.20
C ARG A 60 2.74 13.95 20.16
N SER A 61 3.02 13.02 19.24
CA SER A 61 3.93 13.27 18.13
C SER A 61 3.23 13.82 16.89
N ASN A 62 1.92 13.67 16.79
CA ASN A 62 1.12 13.91 15.58
C ASN A 62 1.75 13.23 14.35
N THR A 63 2.25 12.03 14.52
CA THR A 63 2.91 11.30 13.45
C THR A 63 2.25 9.93 13.29
N LEU A 64 1.89 9.61 12.05
CA LEU A 64 1.35 8.32 11.64
C LEU A 64 2.39 7.59 10.79
N ALA A 65 2.39 6.28 10.82
CA ALA A 65 3.25 5.46 9.97
C ALA A 65 2.43 4.66 8.97
N ILE A 66 2.93 4.57 7.75
CA ILE A 66 2.51 3.59 6.76
C ILE A 66 3.66 2.61 6.53
N ILE A 67 3.36 1.32 6.65
CA ILE A 67 4.34 0.24 6.48
C ILE A 67 3.90 -0.62 5.29
N VAL A 68 4.73 -0.66 4.25
CA VAL A 68 4.43 -1.34 2.98
C VAL A 68 5.59 -2.24 2.55
N PRO A 69 5.33 -3.25 1.70
CA PRO A 69 6.42 -4.04 1.12
C PRO A 69 7.36 -3.21 0.25
N PHE A 70 6.81 -2.52 -0.75
CA PHE A 70 7.59 -1.76 -1.74
C PHE A 70 6.83 -0.54 -2.21
N ILE A 71 7.43 0.62 -2.10
CA ILE A 71 6.88 1.85 -2.69
C ILE A 71 7.02 1.89 -4.22
N SER A 72 7.84 1.04 -4.81
CA SER A 72 8.00 0.95 -6.26
C SER A 72 6.84 0.24 -6.99
N SER A 73 5.91 -0.38 -6.27
CA SER A 73 4.64 -0.84 -6.83
C SER A 73 3.70 0.34 -6.97
N SER A 74 3.07 0.51 -8.15
CA SER A 74 2.12 1.59 -8.39
C SER A 74 0.98 1.59 -7.38
N PHE A 75 0.47 0.42 -6.98
CA PHE A 75 -0.57 0.28 -5.97
C PHE A 75 -0.17 0.88 -4.61
N PHE A 76 1.01 0.54 -4.08
CA PHE A 76 1.46 1.06 -2.78
C PHE A 76 1.85 2.54 -2.87
N PHE A 77 2.37 2.98 -4.02
CA PHE A 77 2.67 4.38 -4.26
C PHE A 77 1.40 5.24 -4.27
N ASP A 78 0.38 4.85 -5.05
CA ASP A 78 -0.90 5.56 -5.13
C ASP A 78 -1.60 5.59 -3.76
N PHE A 79 -1.58 4.47 -3.03
CA PHE A 79 -2.15 4.40 -1.69
C PHE A 79 -1.45 5.36 -0.71
N TYR A 80 -0.12 5.43 -0.75
CA TYR A 80 0.66 6.38 0.05
C TYR A 80 0.37 7.82 -0.34
N GLU A 81 0.31 8.12 -1.63
CA GLU A 81 0.03 9.47 -2.14
C GLU A 81 -1.35 9.95 -1.68
N GLU A 82 -2.39 9.13 -1.81
CA GLU A 82 -3.74 9.46 -1.35
C GLU A 82 -3.80 9.70 0.18
N ILE A 83 -3.16 8.85 0.99
CA ILE A 83 -3.06 9.10 2.44
C ILE A 83 -2.34 10.41 2.72
N SER A 84 -1.25 10.69 2.02
CA SER A 84 -0.47 11.93 2.18
C SER A 84 -1.30 13.16 1.85
N LEU A 85 -2.11 13.11 0.78
CA LEU A 85 -3.04 14.17 0.39
C LEU A 85 -4.11 14.41 1.45
N ILE A 86 -4.74 13.35 1.96
CA ILE A 86 -5.75 13.45 3.04
C ILE A 86 -5.13 14.07 4.30
N LEU A 87 -3.96 13.59 4.71
CA LEU A 87 -3.30 14.05 5.93
C LEU A 87 -2.73 15.47 5.81
N SER A 88 -2.46 15.97 4.59
CA SER A 88 -2.01 17.35 4.35
C SER A 88 -3.00 18.40 4.85
N GLN A 89 -4.29 18.05 4.97
CA GLN A 89 -5.35 18.89 5.52
C GLN A 89 -5.47 18.77 7.05
N THR A 90 -4.57 18.05 7.69
CA THR A 90 -4.56 17.78 9.13
C THR A 90 -3.24 18.23 9.76
N ASN A 91 -3.13 18.09 11.09
CA ASN A 91 -1.87 18.32 11.80
C ASN A 91 -0.98 17.05 11.86
N TYR A 92 -1.42 15.95 11.25
CA TYR A 92 -0.64 14.70 11.24
C TYR A 92 0.44 14.73 10.17
N LYS A 93 1.58 14.13 10.49
CA LYS A 93 2.68 13.83 9.58
C LYS A 93 2.65 12.36 9.24
N LEU A 94 3.08 12.03 8.03
CA LEU A 94 3.18 10.64 7.57
C LEU A 94 4.65 10.24 7.44
N ILE A 95 4.99 9.06 7.99
CA ILE A 95 6.27 8.40 7.78
C ILE A 95 6.01 7.12 6.97
N LEU A 96 6.81 6.91 5.93
CA LEU A 96 6.80 5.69 5.12
C LEU A 96 7.95 4.78 5.54
N LEU A 97 7.62 3.52 5.84
CA LEU A 97 8.59 2.45 6.11
C LEU A 97 8.37 1.30 5.15
N GLN A 98 9.45 0.64 4.73
CA GLN A 98 9.40 -0.47 3.79
C GLN A 98 9.95 -1.75 4.42
N THR A 99 9.21 -2.86 4.23
CA THR A 99 9.60 -4.17 4.77
C THR A 99 10.35 -5.02 3.76
N PHE A 100 10.25 -4.75 2.47
CA PHE A 100 10.82 -5.55 1.38
C PHE A 100 10.41 -7.04 1.43
N ASN A 101 9.19 -7.32 1.89
CA ASN A 101 8.68 -8.66 2.18
C ASN A 101 9.54 -9.48 3.18
N ASP A 102 10.28 -8.83 4.04
CA ASP A 102 11.17 -9.42 5.04
C ASP A 102 10.58 -9.21 6.45
N GLU A 103 10.31 -10.31 7.16
CA GLU A 103 9.73 -10.28 8.50
C GLU A 103 10.62 -9.58 9.53
N LYS A 104 11.96 -9.68 9.36
CA LYS A 104 12.89 -8.99 10.24
C LYS A 104 12.80 -7.48 10.06
N LYS A 105 12.72 -7.02 8.82
CA LYS A 105 12.55 -5.59 8.51
C LYS A 105 11.17 -5.07 8.92
N GLU A 106 10.13 -5.90 8.85
CA GLU A 106 8.83 -5.55 9.40
C GLU A 106 8.92 -5.32 10.91
N LYS A 107 9.58 -6.22 11.63
CA LYS A 107 9.81 -6.06 13.07
C LYS A 107 10.64 -4.81 13.38
N GLU A 108 11.73 -4.56 12.66
CA GLU A 108 12.55 -3.36 12.79
C GLU A 108 11.73 -2.07 12.56
N ALA A 109 10.84 -2.07 11.55
CA ALA A 109 9.95 -0.94 11.26
C ALA A 109 8.95 -0.68 12.40
N LEU A 110 8.38 -1.74 12.98
CA LEU A 110 7.46 -1.64 14.11
C LEU A 110 8.17 -1.16 15.38
N GLU A 111 9.38 -1.65 15.67
CA GLU A 111 10.20 -1.18 16.78
C GLU A 111 10.57 0.29 16.62
N LEU A 112 10.88 0.74 15.41
CA LEU A 112 11.11 2.16 15.11
C LEU A 112 9.85 3.00 15.37
N CYS A 113 8.65 2.50 15.04
CA CYS A 113 7.39 3.18 15.36
C CYS A 113 7.23 3.40 16.87
N ILE A 114 7.56 2.39 17.68
CA ILE A 114 7.51 2.49 19.16
C ILE A 114 8.49 3.58 19.64
N GLN A 115 9.76 3.49 19.21
CA GLN A 115 10.83 4.42 19.62
C GLN A 115 10.54 5.87 19.20
N SER A 116 9.86 6.05 18.06
CA SER A 116 9.53 7.36 17.51
C SER A 116 8.20 7.92 18.02
N SER A 117 7.54 7.25 18.97
CA SER A 117 6.24 7.65 19.53
C SER A 117 5.16 7.86 18.45
N ILE A 118 5.10 6.96 17.47
CA ILE A 118 4.07 6.99 16.42
C ILE A 118 2.70 6.81 17.05
N GLU A 119 1.73 7.62 16.62
CA GLU A 119 0.37 7.63 17.19
C GLU A 119 -0.60 6.66 16.50
N GLY A 120 -0.28 6.20 15.31
CA GLY A 120 -1.10 5.23 14.58
C GLY A 120 -0.35 4.60 13.40
N ILE A 121 -0.68 3.38 13.08
CA ILE A 121 0.00 2.58 12.05
C ILE A 121 -1.03 2.05 11.05
N ILE A 122 -0.72 2.18 9.75
CA ILE A 122 -1.40 1.49 8.65
C ILE A 122 -0.37 0.55 8.01
N ILE A 123 -0.64 -0.75 8.01
CA ILE A 123 0.34 -1.75 7.58
C ILE A 123 -0.25 -2.76 6.58
N SER A 124 0.54 -3.07 5.53
CA SER A 124 0.39 -4.28 4.72
C SER A 124 1.41 -5.32 5.21
N PRO A 125 1.01 -6.29 6.05
CA PRO A 125 1.94 -7.20 6.73
C PRO A 125 2.63 -8.15 5.76
N VAL A 126 3.81 -8.67 6.13
CA VAL A 126 4.58 -9.59 5.26
C VAL A 126 3.88 -10.92 5.10
N LYS A 127 3.35 -11.50 6.21
CA LYS A 127 2.60 -12.77 6.23
C LYS A 127 1.37 -12.66 7.13
N ASN A 128 0.53 -13.70 7.12
CA ASN A 128 -0.72 -13.73 7.89
C ASN A 128 -0.53 -13.68 9.41
N ASP A 129 0.63 -14.04 9.90
CA ASP A 129 1.00 -14.08 11.33
C ASP A 129 2.29 -13.33 11.64
N SER A 130 2.89 -12.64 10.64
CA SER A 130 4.13 -11.90 10.85
C SER A 130 3.96 -10.83 11.92
N SER A 131 4.94 -10.74 12.81
CA SER A 131 4.98 -9.77 13.90
C SER A 131 3.72 -9.73 14.79
N LEU A 132 2.88 -10.80 14.79
CA LEU A 132 1.57 -10.81 15.45
C LEU A 132 1.62 -10.37 16.91
N SER A 133 2.53 -10.94 17.71
CA SER A 133 2.67 -10.59 19.13
C SER A 133 3.10 -9.13 19.33
N LEU A 134 3.95 -8.60 18.45
CA LEU A 134 4.41 -7.21 18.51
C LEU A 134 3.30 -6.25 18.09
N LEU A 135 2.57 -6.57 17.03
CA LEU A 135 1.40 -5.79 16.58
C LEU A 135 0.30 -5.76 17.62
N PHE A 136 0.05 -6.91 18.28
CA PHE A 136 -0.90 -6.98 19.40
C PHE A 136 -0.46 -6.07 20.55
N TYR A 137 0.81 -6.14 20.95
CA TYR A 137 1.37 -5.27 21.99
C TYR A 137 1.25 -3.77 21.62
N ILE A 138 1.57 -3.41 20.37
CA ILE A 138 1.46 -2.03 19.87
C ILE A 138 0.01 -1.55 19.96
N MET A 139 -0.93 -2.36 19.50
CA MET A 139 -2.34 -1.99 19.46
C MET A 139 -2.94 -1.86 20.87
N ASP A 140 -2.55 -2.72 21.79
CA ASP A 140 -3.04 -2.71 23.17
C ASP A 140 -2.43 -1.54 23.99
N GLN A 141 -1.12 -1.32 23.88
CA GLN A 141 -0.38 -0.44 24.79
C GLN A 141 0.04 0.91 24.17
N ILE A 142 0.23 0.98 22.84
CA ILE A 142 0.93 2.10 22.23
C ILE A 142 0.04 2.91 21.29
N CYS A 143 -0.49 2.32 20.21
CA CYS A 143 -1.29 3.05 19.23
C CYS A 143 -2.17 2.12 18.39
N PRO A 144 -3.27 2.64 17.81
CA PRO A 144 -4.11 1.85 16.90
C PRO A 144 -3.33 1.41 15.66
N VAL A 145 -3.69 0.22 15.16
CA VAL A 145 -3.15 -0.40 13.96
C VAL A 145 -4.29 -0.71 13.01
N ILE A 146 -4.14 -0.38 11.73
CA ILE A 146 -5.03 -0.75 10.63
C ILE A 146 -4.26 -1.67 9.68
N ILE A 147 -4.88 -2.77 9.25
CA ILE A 147 -4.32 -3.65 8.23
C ILE A 147 -4.97 -3.33 6.88
N PHE A 148 -4.18 -3.24 5.83
CA PHE A 148 -4.68 -3.10 4.47
C PHE A 148 -4.02 -4.07 3.49
N ASP A 149 -4.64 -4.31 2.33
CA ASP A 149 -4.21 -5.21 1.26
C ASP A 149 -4.13 -6.69 1.70
N ARG A 150 -3.22 -7.04 2.61
CA ARG A 150 -3.02 -8.41 3.10
C ARG A 150 -3.88 -8.72 4.33
N ILE A 151 -5.19 -8.71 4.10
CA ILE A 151 -6.23 -8.76 5.15
C ILE A 151 -6.37 -10.10 5.86
N ASN A 152 -5.70 -11.16 5.40
CA ASN A 152 -5.73 -12.48 6.05
C ASN A 152 -4.88 -12.56 7.33
N HIS A 153 -4.24 -11.43 7.73
CA HIS A 153 -3.47 -11.37 8.97
C HIS A 153 -4.34 -11.64 10.20
N GLN A 154 -3.77 -12.34 11.18
CA GLN A 154 -4.50 -12.83 12.36
C GLN A 154 -4.84 -11.76 13.40
N LEU A 155 -4.19 -10.59 13.36
CA LEU A 155 -4.50 -9.48 14.28
C LEU A 155 -5.97 -9.09 14.16
N ASP A 156 -6.66 -8.99 15.30
CA ASP A 156 -8.03 -8.49 15.37
C ASP A 156 -8.01 -6.94 15.37
N THR A 157 -8.29 -6.38 14.22
CA THR A 157 -8.35 -4.94 13.97
C THR A 157 -9.15 -4.67 12.69
N PHE A 158 -9.45 -3.40 12.39
CA PHE A 158 -10.03 -3.03 11.09
C PHE A 158 -9.09 -3.40 9.95
N LYS A 159 -9.67 -4.02 8.92
CA LYS A 159 -8.93 -4.47 7.74
C LYS A 159 -9.59 -3.91 6.48
N ILE A 160 -8.78 -3.42 5.56
CA ILE A 160 -9.25 -2.86 4.30
C ILE A 160 -8.59 -3.62 3.14
N GLY A 161 -9.40 -4.23 2.29
CA GLY A 161 -8.91 -5.01 1.17
C GLY A 161 -9.92 -5.13 0.04
N ILE A 162 -9.61 -6.04 -0.89
CA ILE A 162 -10.45 -6.34 -2.05
C ILE A 162 -10.92 -7.80 -2.02
N GLN A 163 -12.01 -8.07 -2.74
CA GLN A 163 -12.47 -9.45 -2.97
C GLN A 163 -11.69 -10.10 -4.11
N ASN A 164 -10.48 -10.61 -3.82
CA ASN A 164 -9.58 -11.20 -4.81
C ASN A 164 -10.25 -12.29 -5.66
N ASN A 165 -11.08 -13.16 -5.07
CA ASN A 165 -11.81 -14.20 -5.80
C ASN A 165 -12.81 -13.60 -6.80
N LYS A 166 -13.57 -12.58 -6.42
CA LYS A 166 -14.57 -11.92 -7.26
C LYS A 166 -13.94 -11.30 -8.49
N VAL A 167 -12.88 -10.50 -8.32
CA VAL A 167 -12.27 -9.77 -9.43
C VAL A 167 -11.54 -10.71 -10.40
N ILE A 168 -10.87 -11.76 -9.90
CA ILE A 168 -10.23 -12.75 -10.77
C ILE A 168 -11.28 -13.61 -11.51
N TYR A 169 -12.38 -13.94 -10.82
CA TYR A 169 -13.53 -14.58 -11.48
C TYR A 169 -14.04 -13.74 -12.64
N GLN A 170 -14.31 -12.45 -12.41
CA GLN A 170 -14.82 -11.53 -13.44
C GLN A 170 -13.85 -11.40 -14.62
N ALA A 171 -12.56 -11.21 -14.37
CA ALA A 171 -11.55 -11.11 -15.43
C ALA A 171 -11.44 -12.41 -16.25
N THR A 172 -11.50 -13.56 -15.59
CA THR A 172 -11.47 -14.87 -16.26
C THR A 172 -12.74 -15.10 -17.08
N GLU A 173 -13.90 -14.81 -16.51
CA GLU A 173 -15.21 -14.90 -17.20
C GLU A 173 -15.24 -14.03 -18.46
N GLU A 174 -14.69 -12.82 -18.38
CA GLU A 174 -14.59 -11.91 -19.51
C GLU A 174 -13.72 -12.47 -20.64
N MET A 175 -12.56 -13.06 -20.31
CA MET A 175 -11.73 -13.75 -21.30
C MET A 175 -12.50 -14.87 -21.97
N ILE A 176 -13.26 -15.66 -21.22
CA ILE A 176 -14.08 -16.76 -21.74
C ILE A 176 -15.18 -16.23 -22.69
N LYS A 177 -15.88 -15.15 -22.32
CA LYS A 177 -16.87 -14.48 -23.18
C LYS A 177 -16.25 -14.02 -24.50
N ASN A 178 -14.99 -13.64 -24.50
CA ASN A 178 -14.18 -13.30 -25.68
C ASN A 178 -13.62 -14.55 -26.41
N ARG A 179 -14.18 -15.76 -26.17
CA ARG A 179 -13.78 -17.03 -26.75
C ARG A 179 -12.33 -17.41 -26.49
N ARG A 180 -11.80 -16.97 -25.33
CA ARG A 180 -10.46 -17.34 -24.87
C ARG A 180 -10.61 -18.41 -23.78
N GLU A 181 -10.38 -19.67 -24.13
CA GLU A 181 -10.63 -20.82 -23.24
C GLU A 181 -9.35 -21.45 -22.68
N ASN A 182 -8.22 -21.22 -23.33
CA ASN A 182 -6.92 -21.69 -22.86
C ASN A 182 -6.18 -20.56 -22.15
N ILE A 183 -6.60 -20.28 -20.91
CA ILE A 183 -6.19 -19.12 -20.14
C ILE A 183 -5.05 -19.52 -19.19
N ILE A 184 -4.00 -18.71 -19.15
CA ILE A 184 -2.92 -18.81 -18.15
C ILE A 184 -3.21 -17.88 -16.98
N LEU A 185 -3.11 -18.41 -15.76
CA LEU A 185 -3.05 -17.61 -14.54
C LEU A 185 -1.59 -17.48 -14.08
N LEU A 186 -1.06 -16.27 -14.15
CA LEU A 186 0.31 -15.95 -13.74
C LEU A 186 0.33 -15.32 -12.34
N LEU A 187 0.97 -15.98 -11.39
CA LEU A 187 0.98 -15.67 -9.98
C LEU A 187 2.40 -15.32 -9.49
N CYS A 188 2.49 -14.41 -8.54
CA CYS A 188 3.68 -14.33 -7.68
C CYS A 188 3.49 -15.28 -6.50
N LYS A 189 4.43 -16.20 -6.27
CA LYS A 189 4.32 -17.30 -5.31
C LYS A 189 4.13 -16.79 -3.87
N ASP A 190 4.84 -15.75 -3.49
CA ASP A 190 5.00 -15.33 -2.10
C ASP A 190 4.09 -14.13 -1.72
N ILE A 191 3.01 -13.90 -2.48
CA ILE A 191 2.05 -12.82 -2.19
C ILE A 191 0.78 -13.38 -1.54
N GLY A 192 0.33 -12.73 -0.47
CA GLY A 192 -0.96 -13.02 0.14
C GLY A 192 -2.13 -12.86 -0.85
N GLY A 193 -3.21 -13.62 -0.63
CA GLY A 193 -4.40 -13.57 -1.51
C GLY A 193 -4.41 -14.57 -2.67
N ASN A 194 -3.33 -15.28 -2.95
CA ASN A 194 -3.27 -16.28 -4.03
C ASN A 194 -4.35 -17.36 -3.91
N VAL A 195 -4.63 -17.86 -2.71
CA VAL A 195 -5.69 -18.86 -2.49
C VAL A 195 -7.03 -18.35 -3.03
N SER A 196 -7.39 -17.11 -2.72
CA SER A 196 -8.63 -16.49 -3.21
C SER A 196 -8.60 -16.21 -4.71
N ARG A 197 -7.45 -15.81 -5.27
CA ARG A 197 -7.26 -15.59 -6.71
C ARG A 197 -7.39 -16.89 -7.50
N ILE A 198 -6.73 -17.94 -7.06
CA ILE A 198 -6.82 -19.28 -7.64
C ILE A 198 -8.27 -19.79 -7.58
N LYS A 199 -8.96 -19.58 -6.45
CA LYS A 199 -10.37 -19.94 -6.31
C LYS A 199 -11.22 -19.23 -7.37
N GLY A 200 -11.10 -17.91 -7.51
CA GLY A 200 -11.86 -17.14 -8.50
C GLY A 200 -11.63 -17.63 -9.94
N TYR A 201 -10.37 -17.91 -10.30
CA TYR A 201 -10.03 -18.48 -11.60
C TYR A 201 -10.68 -19.86 -11.83
N LYS A 202 -10.57 -20.78 -10.84
CA LYS A 202 -11.18 -22.12 -10.94
C LYS A 202 -12.70 -22.07 -11.03
N ASP A 203 -13.33 -21.20 -10.23
CA ASP A 203 -14.79 -21.05 -10.21
C ASP A 203 -15.31 -20.54 -11.58
N ALA A 204 -14.58 -19.61 -12.22
CA ALA A 204 -14.95 -19.11 -13.55
C ALA A 204 -14.83 -20.18 -14.65
N LEU A 205 -13.74 -20.97 -14.65
CA LEU A 205 -13.59 -22.11 -15.57
C LEU A 205 -14.68 -23.16 -15.36
N PHE A 206 -14.96 -23.50 -14.11
CA PHE A 206 -15.99 -24.49 -13.75
C PHE A 206 -17.37 -24.07 -14.25
N ASN A 207 -17.76 -22.81 -14.03
CA ASN A 207 -19.05 -22.27 -14.46
C ASN A 207 -19.20 -22.24 -16.00
N ALA A 208 -18.06 -22.14 -16.71
CA ALA A 208 -18.03 -22.20 -18.18
C ALA A 208 -17.85 -23.64 -18.72
N SER A 209 -17.83 -24.66 -17.86
CA SER A 209 -17.55 -26.05 -18.24
C SER A 209 -16.18 -26.26 -18.89
N ILE A 210 -15.19 -25.42 -18.58
CA ILE A 210 -13.81 -25.55 -19.05
C ILE A 210 -13.00 -26.29 -18.00
N PRO A 211 -12.32 -27.41 -18.34
CA PRO A 211 -11.54 -28.16 -17.38
C PRO A 211 -10.33 -27.37 -16.88
N PHE A 212 -10.15 -27.32 -15.57
CA PHE A 212 -8.95 -26.74 -14.97
C PHE A 212 -7.73 -27.60 -15.29
N LYS A 213 -6.64 -26.94 -15.72
CA LYS A 213 -5.35 -27.56 -15.99
C LYS A 213 -4.28 -26.96 -15.09
N GLN A 214 -3.60 -27.79 -14.31
CA GLN A 214 -2.55 -27.32 -13.38
C GLN A 214 -1.39 -26.64 -14.13
N GLU A 215 -1.06 -27.11 -15.33
CA GLU A 215 -0.01 -26.52 -16.17
C GLU A 215 -0.35 -25.12 -16.70
N ASN A 216 -1.59 -24.67 -16.57
CA ASN A 216 -1.99 -23.29 -16.90
C ASN A 216 -1.84 -22.32 -15.73
N MET A 217 -1.43 -22.81 -14.58
CA MET A 217 -1.02 -21.99 -13.44
C MET A 217 0.50 -21.85 -13.43
N ILE A 218 1.01 -20.63 -13.58
CA ILE A 218 2.42 -20.32 -13.52
C ILE A 218 2.69 -19.52 -12.26
N GLU A 219 3.63 -20.01 -11.47
CA GLU A 219 4.11 -19.30 -10.30
C GLU A 219 5.55 -18.84 -10.51
N ILE A 220 5.80 -17.56 -10.23
CA ILE A 220 7.12 -16.94 -10.23
C ILE A 220 7.42 -16.46 -8.81
N SER A 221 8.56 -16.84 -8.27
CA SER A 221 9.03 -16.32 -6.99
C SER A 221 9.87 -15.07 -7.20
N TYR A 222 9.49 -13.99 -6.55
CA TYR A 222 10.31 -12.80 -6.40
C TYR A 222 9.94 -12.06 -5.10
N SER A 223 10.94 -11.50 -4.46
CA SER A 223 10.78 -10.75 -3.20
C SER A 223 10.80 -9.24 -3.41
N SER A 224 11.25 -8.79 -4.57
CA SER A 224 11.33 -7.37 -4.93
C SER A 224 10.95 -7.16 -6.40
N PRO A 225 10.27 -6.07 -6.76
CA PRO A 225 10.06 -5.68 -8.16
C PRO A 225 11.34 -5.52 -8.99
N LYS A 226 12.49 -5.40 -8.31
CA LYS A 226 13.83 -5.29 -8.93
C LYS A 226 14.51 -6.63 -9.15
N ASP A 227 13.94 -7.73 -8.67
CA ASP A 227 14.53 -9.05 -8.87
C ASP A 227 14.54 -9.41 -10.36
N ASN A 228 15.64 -10.00 -10.79
CA ASN A 228 15.76 -10.46 -12.16
C ASN A 228 15.03 -11.79 -12.31
N ILE A 229 13.79 -11.72 -12.79
CA ILE A 229 12.94 -12.87 -13.08
C ILE A 229 12.71 -13.04 -14.60
N ASP A 230 13.34 -12.20 -15.42
CA ASP A 230 13.01 -12.08 -16.84
C ASP A 230 13.34 -13.38 -17.58
N ASP A 231 14.50 -13.99 -17.34
CA ASP A 231 14.91 -15.23 -17.99
C ASP A 231 14.00 -16.41 -17.60
N GLU A 232 13.62 -16.52 -16.32
CA GLU A 232 12.70 -17.57 -15.86
C GLU A 232 11.32 -17.38 -16.48
N LEU A 233 10.81 -16.15 -16.47
CA LEU A 233 9.50 -15.82 -16.99
C LEU A 233 9.45 -16.01 -18.51
N GLU A 234 10.49 -15.56 -19.24
CA GLU A 234 10.59 -15.75 -20.70
C GLU A 234 10.63 -17.23 -21.06
N ARG A 235 11.42 -18.02 -20.36
CA ARG A 235 11.47 -19.47 -20.58
C ARG A 235 10.11 -20.12 -20.38
N LYS A 236 9.43 -19.84 -19.25
CA LYS A 236 8.10 -20.39 -18.96
C LYS A 236 7.06 -19.97 -20.00
N ILE A 237 7.08 -18.71 -20.43
CA ILE A 237 6.17 -18.23 -21.49
C ILE A 237 6.48 -18.90 -22.83
N SER A 238 7.74 -19.03 -23.20
CA SER A 238 8.15 -19.73 -24.44
C SER A 238 7.72 -21.18 -24.44
N ASP A 239 7.89 -21.89 -23.31
CA ASP A 239 7.45 -23.30 -23.18
C ASP A 239 5.92 -23.41 -23.36
N LEU A 240 5.15 -22.44 -22.90
CA LEU A 240 3.70 -22.40 -23.11
C LEU A 240 3.31 -22.17 -24.55
N LEU A 241 3.97 -21.24 -25.22
CA LEU A 241 3.69 -20.91 -26.64
C LEU A 241 4.05 -22.07 -27.59
N ASN A 242 4.99 -22.91 -27.21
CA ASN A 242 5.42 -24.10 -27.99
C ASN A 242 4.55 -25.36 -27.75
N ARG A 243 3.50 -25.26 -26.92
CA ARG A 243 2.57 -26.41 -26.76
C ARG A 243 1.80 -26.71 -28.04
N GLN A 244 1.36 -27.95 -28.18
CA GLN A 244 0.51 -28.35 -29.30
C GLN A 244 -0.77 -27.49 -29.41
N ILE A 245 -1.33 -27.08 -28.27
CA ILE A 245 -2.42 -26.12 -28.16
C ILE A 245 -1.92 -24.97 -27.26
N PRO A 246 -1.39 -23.89 -27.87
CA PRO A 246 -0.88 -22.79 -27.10
C PRO A 246 -1.99 -22.04 -26.37
N PRO A 247 -1.69 -21.34 -25.24
CA PRO A 247 -2.65 -20.49 -24.58
C PRO A 247 -3.03 -19.29 -25.47
N ASN A 248 -4.27 -18.83 -25.32
CA ASN A 248 -4.80 -17.69 -26.06
C ASN A 248 -5.23 -16.53 -25.16
N ALA A 249 -5.01 -16.66 -23.86
CA ALA A 249 -5.18 -15.57 -22.87
C ALA A 249 -4.22 -15.75 -21.68
N LEU A 250 -3.84 -14.62 -21.08
CA LEU A 250 -3.02 -14.58 -19.90
C LEU A 250 -3.57 -13.53 -18.91
N LEU A 251 -3.85 -13.97 -17.70
CA LEU A 251 -4.24 -13.14 -16.56
C LEU A 251 -3.07 -13.06 -15.58
N SER A 252 -2.47 -11.89 -15.45
CA SER A 252 -1.39 -11.63 -14.50
C SER A 252 -1.96 -11.06 -13.19
N THR A 253 -1.40 -11.43 -12.07
CA THR A 253 -1.96 -11.09 -10.74
C THR A 253 -1.16 -10.05 -9.96
N THR A 254 -0.12 -9.47 -10.54
CA THR A 254 0.65 -8.38 -9.93
C THR A 254 1.11 -7.37 -10.96
N ASP A 255 1.35 -6.14 -10.51
CA ASP A 255 1.86 -5.04 -11.33
C ASP A 255 3.17 -5.41 -12.06
N THR A 256 4.16 -5.91 -11.31
CA THR A 256 5.46 -6.32 -11.85
C THR A 256 5.32 -7.39 -12.93
N LEU A 257 4.55 -8.46 -12.68
CA LEU A 257 4.35 -9.52 -13.66
C LEU A 257 3.59 -9.04 -14.89
N SER A 258 2.62 -8.14 -14.71
CA SER A 258 1.82 -7.59 -15.82
C SER A 258 2.69 -6.85 -16.83
N LEU A 259 3.61 -6.00 -16.34
CA LEU A 259 4.51 -5.24 -17.20
C LEU A 259 5.59 -6.13 -17.84
N LYS A 260 6.17 -7.04 -17.05
CA LYS A 260 7.21 -7.96 -17.57
C LYS A 260 6.66 -8.91 -18.62
N VAL A 261 5.48 -9.50 -18.39
CA VAL A 261 4.88 -10.41 -19.38
C VAL A 261 4.50 -9.70 -20.67
N LEU A 262 3.98 -8.47 -20.60
CA LEU A 262 3.73 -7.67 -21.81
C LEU A 262 5.01 -7.44 -22.62
N HIS A 263 6.11 -7.08 -21.93
CA HIS A 263 7.41 -6.93 -22.57
C HIS A 263 7.87 -8.24 -23.25
N ILE A 264 7.79 -9.37 -22.55
CA ILE A 264 8.21 -10.69 -23.07
C ILE A 264 7.36 -11.11 -24.26
N LEU A 265 6.04 -10.97 -24.19
CA LEU A 265 5.16 -11.31 -25.33
C LEU A 265 5.49 -10.45 -26.56
N ASN A 266 5.76 -9.17 -26.38
CA ASN A 266 6.21 -8.29 -27.48
C ASN A 266 7.57 -8.73 -28.04
N LYS A 267 8.55 -9.10 -27.19
CA LYS A 267 9.85 -9.64 -27.60
C LYS A 267 9.71 -10.90 -28.43
N LEU A 268 8.79 -11.79 -28.03
CA LEU A 268 8.47 -13.04 -28.73
C LEU A 268 7.55 -12.85 -29.95
N LYS A 269 7.20 -11.59 -30.28
CA LYS A 269 6.35 -11.21 -31.43
C LYS A 269 4.94 -11.83 -31.40
N VAL A 270 4.41 -12.12 -30.21
CA VAL A 270 3.03 -12.55 -30.03
C VAL A 270 2.11 -11.37 -30.30
N LYS A 271 1.12 -11.54 -31.16
CA LYS A 271 0.14 -10.50 -31.45
C LYS A 271 -0.88 -10.38 -30.32
N ILE A 272 -0.89 -9.23 -29.67
CA ILE A 272 -1.84 -8.92 -28.60
C ILE A 272 -2.81 -7.86 -29.17
N PRO A 273 -4.12 -8.08 -29.20
CA PRO A 273 -4.88 -9.17 -28.55
C PRO A 273 -5.12 -10.42 -29.46
N ASP A 274 -4.70 -10.42 -30.72
CA ASP A 274 -5.15 -11.41 -31.73
C ASP A 274 -4.77 -12.85 -31.34
N ASP A 275 -3.49 -13.11 -31.07
CA ASP A 275 -3.00 -14.43 -30.67
C ASP A 275 -3.24 -14.66 -29.17
N MET A 276 -3.10 -13.61 -28.34
CA MET A 276 -3.22 -13.68 -26.88
C MET A 276 -3.87 -12.44 -26.29
N ASN A 277 -4.99 -12.63 -25.59
CA ASN A 277 -5.54 -11.58 -24.73
C ASN A 277 -4.71 -11.46 -23.44
N LEU A 278 -4.42 -10.24 -23.01
CA LEU A 278 -3.68 -9.98 -21.78
C LEU A 278 -4.47 -9.05 -20.86
N ILE A 279 -4.75 -9.53 -19.63
CA ILE A 279 -5.25 -8.71 -18.53
C ILE A 279 -4.17 -8.67 -17.46
N GLY A 280 -3.77 -7.46 -17.06
CA GLY A 280 -2.84 -7.21 -15.96
C GLY A 280 -3.56 -6.85 -14.66
N PHE A 281 -2.88 -7.01 -13.55
CA PHE A 281 -3.32 -6.50 -12.25
C PHE A 281 -2.39 -5.34 -11.88
N SER A 282 -2.82 -4.11 -12.18
CA SER A 282 -1.93 -2.96 -12.08
C SER A 282 -2.71 -1.65 -11.95
N ASN A 283 -2.20 -0.77 -11.09
CA ASN A 283 -2.65 0.62 -10.99
C ASN A 283 -1.75 1.58 -11.77
N THR A 284 -0.87 1.07 -12.66
CA THR A 284 0.06 1.94 -13.37
C THR A 284 -0.64 3.05 -14.17
N PRO A 285 -0.29 4.32 -13.98
CA PRO A 285 -0.86 5.43 -14.77
C PRO A 285 -0.45 5.36 -16.24
N PHE A 286 0.56 4.55 -16.57
CA PHE A 286 1.09 4.40 -17.93
C PHE A 286 0.39 3.31 -18.74
N ALA A 287 -0.63 2.63 -18.21
CA ALA A 287 -1.32 1.54 -18.91
C ALA A 287 -1.80 1.91 -20.32
N ASN A 288 -2.25 3.17 -20.53
CA ASN A 288 -2.65 3.71 -21.83
C ASN A 288 -1.48 3.93 -22.80
N SER A 289 -0.27 4.16 -22.28
CA SER A 289 0.93 4.46 -23.05
C SER A 289 1.73 3.21 -23.43
N LEU A 290 1.34 2.04 -22.93
CA LEU A 290 1.95 0.77 -23.30
C LEU A 290 1.53 0.36 -24.73
N ASN A 291 2.30 -0.52 -25.35
CA ASN A 291 1.99 -1.04 -26.69
C ASN A 291 1.92 -2.58 -26.70
N PRO A 292 0.69 -3.13 -26.89
CA PRO A 292 -0.60 -2.45 -26.86
C PRO A 292 -0.92 -1.86 -25.48
N SER A 293 -1.83 -0.89 -25.41
CA SER A 293 -2.31 -0.38 -24.12
C SER A 293 -2.96 -1.51 -23.32
N LEU A 294 -2.61 -1.60 -22.04
CA LEU A 294 -2.89 -2.76 -21.19
C LEU A 294 -4.24 -2.67 -20.48
N THR A 295 -5.12 -3.64 -20.73
CA THR A 295 -6.32 -3.87 -19.91
C THR A 295 -5.89 -4.29 -18.51
N THR A 296 -6.39 -3.60 -17.48
CA THR A 296 -5.93 -3.80 -16.10
C THR A 296 -7.10 -3.97 -15.12
N ILE A 297 -6.93 -4.88 -14.19
CA ILE A 297 -7.64 -4.85 -12.93
C ILE A 297 -7.02 -3.75 -12.09
N THR A 298 -7.84 -2.74 -11.73
CA THR A 298 -7.41 -1.57 -10.96
C THR A 298 -8.03 -1.60 -9.57
N GLN A 299 -7.18 -1.48 -8.57
CA GLN A 299 -7.60 -1.46 -7.16
C GLN A 299 -8.05 -0.04 -6.78
N PRO A 300 -9.08 0.12 -5.93
CA PRO A 300 -9.63 1.41 -5.54
C PRO A 300 -8.78 2.08 -4.44
N THR A 301 -7.51 2.41 -4.75
CA THR A 301 -6.50 2.94 -3.79
C THR A 301 -6.99 4.16 -3.04
N LYS A 302 -7.69 5.08 -3.70
CA LYS A 302 -8.27 6.27 -3.07
C LYS A 302 -9.28 5.89 -1.97
N LEU A 303 -10.26 5.05 -2.29
CA LEU A 303 -11.27 4.61 -1.32
C LEU A 303 -10.64 3.81 -0.17
N MET A 304 -9.61 3.00 -0.48
CA MET A 304 -8.86 2.27 0.54
C MET A 304 -8.13 3.23 1.49
N ALA A 305 -7.51 4.28 0.95
CA ALA A 305 -6.81 5.31 1.73
C ALA A 305 -7.77 6.11 2.60
N GLU A 306 -8.87 6.61 2.01
CA GLU A 306 -9.93 7.34 2.71
C GLU A 306 -10.44 6.53 3.91
N LYS A 307 -10.81 5.26 3.67
CA LYS A 307 -11.33 4.38 4.72
C LYS A 307 -10.29 4.06 5.81
N SER A 308 -9.04 3.83 5.41
CA SER A 308 -7.96 3.57 6.36
C SER A 308 -7.70 4.77 7.29
N VAL A 309 -7.65 5.98 6.74
CA VAL A 309 -7.43 7.19 7.53
C VAL A 309 -8.64 7.51 8.41
N GLU A 310 -9.87 7.39 7.88
CA GLU A 310 -11.11 7.57 8.65
C GLU A 310 -11.11 6.70 9.91
N LEU A 311 -10.92 5.40 9.75
CA LEU A 311 -10.95 4.43 10.84
C LEU A 311 -9.80 4.66 11.84
N LEU A 312 -8.58 4.94 11.34
CA LEU A 312 -7.43 5.23 12.20
C LEU A 312 -7.68 6.47 13.07
N LEU A 313 -8.18 7.55 12.47
CA LEU A 313 -8.48 8.78 13.21
C LEU A 313 -9.65 8.59 14.19
N GLU A 314 -10.62 7.75 13.85
CA GLU A 314 -11.70 7.39 14.77
C GLU A 314 -11.17 6.62 16.00
N MET A 315 -10.30 5.62 15.78
CA MET A 315 -9.63 4.89 16.86
C MET A 315 -8.82 5.83 17.75
N LEU A 316 -8.08 6.78 17.18
CA LEU A 316 -7.31 7.78 17.92
C LEU A 316 -8.19 8.68 18.78
N LYS A 317 -9.35 9.13 18.29
CA LYS A 317 -10.30 9.96 19.04
C LYS A 317 -10.91 9.19 20.23
N LYS A 318 -11.16 7.90 20.07
CA LYS A 318 -11.84 7.05 21.07
C LYS A 318 -10.87 6.40 22.06
N ARG A 319 -9.56 6.44 21.84
CA ARG A 319 -8.53 5.75 22.65
C ARG A 319 -8.65 6.02 24.16
N ASN A 320 -9.00 7.23 24.54
CA ASN A 320 -9.12 7.63 25.96
C ASN A 320 -10.45 7.20 26.61
N LYS A 321 -11.39 6.59 25.89
CA LYS A 321 -12.75 6.32 26.35
C LYS A 321 -13.01 4.86 26.70
N LYS A 322 -12.01 3.96 26.73
CA LYS A 322 -12.19 2.49 26.90
C LYS A 322 -13.31 1.91 26.02
N ASN A 323 -13.50 2.48 24.84
CA ASN A 323 -14.52 2.00 23.92
C ASN A 323 -14.01 0.70 23.24
N TYR A 324 -14.82 -0.33 23.32
CA TYR A 324 -14.61 -1.53 22.49
C TYR A 324 -14.99 -1.19 21.05
N PHE A 325 -14.12 -1.57 20.12
CA PHE A 325 -14.43 -1.53 18.70
C PHE A 325 -14.92 -2.92 18.29
N GLU A 326 -15.99 -2.99 17.53
CA GLU A 326 -16.30 -4.17 16.73
C GLU A 326 -15.50 -4.07 15.45
N PHE A 327 -14.42 -4.82 15.34
CA PHE A 327 -13.55 -4.77 14.18
C PHE A 327 -14.18 -5.49 13.00
N GLU A 328 -14.08 -4.89 11.83
CA GLU A 328 -14.64 -5.38 10.59
C GLU A 328 -13.59 -5.41 9.48
N THR A 329 -13.82 -6.28 8.49
CA THR A 329 -13.07 -6.27 7.24
C THR A 329 -13.89 -5.59 6.16
N TYR A 330 -13.37 -4.49 5.62
CA TYR A 330 -13.97 -3.75 4.51
C TYR A 330 -13.44 -4.27 3.20
N PHE A 331 -14.33 -4.77 2.36
CA PHE A 331 -14.02 -5.22 1.01
C PHE A 331 -14.46 -4.18 0.00
N LEU A 332 -13.53 -3.69 -0.79
CA LEU A 332 -13.79 -2.71 -1.84
C LEU A 332 -13.73 -3.38 -3.21
N ASP A 333 -14.56 -2.93 -4.14
CA ASP A 333 -14.63 -3.48 -5.48
C ASP A 333 -13.53 -2.89 -6.37
N CYS A 334 -12.87 -3.77 -7.13
CA CYS A 334 -11.97 -3.36 -8.21
C CYS A 334 -12.75 -3.05 -9.49
N SER A 335 -12.16 -2.27 -10.38
CA SER A 335 -12.62 -2.11 -11.77
C SER A 335 -11.73 -2.89 -12.74
N ILE A 336 -12.28 -3.25 -13.90
CA ILE A 336 -11.50 -3.72 -15.05
C ILE A 336 -11.51 -2.60 -16.08
N GLU A 337 -10.35 -2.00 -16.29
CA GLU A 337 -10.15 -0.92 -17.24
C GLU A 337 -9.76 -1.48 -18.60
N HIS A 338 -10.75 -1.52 -19.52
CA HIS A 338 -10.56 -2.11 -20.84
C HIS A 338 -9.67 -1.27 -21.75
N ARG A 339 -8.71 -1.93 -22.42
CA ARG A 339 -7.78 -1.33 -23.37
C ARG A 339 -7.47 -2.31 -24.50
N LYS A 340 -6.47 -1.97 -25.34
CA LYS A 340 -6.17 -2.73 -26.57
C LYS A 340 -5.56 -4.11 -26.35
N SER A 341 -5.13 -4.49 -25.14
CA SER A 341 -4.57 -5.82 -24.88
C SER A 341 -5.62 -6.92 -24.74
N THR A 342 -6.90 -6.57 -24.78
CA THR A 342 -8.03 -7.50 -24.91
C THR A 342 -8.83 -7.18 -26.15
N SER A 343 -9.46 -8.19 -26.76
CA SER A 343 -10.41 -7.97 -27.87
C SER A 343 -11.62 -7.23 -27.34
N SER A 344 -12.07 -6.20 -28.08
CA SER A 344 -13.38 -5.61 -27.81
C SER A 344 -14.45 -6.66 -28.11
N ILE A 345 -15.42 -6.80 -27.20
CA ILE A 345 -16.64 -7.57 -27.45
C ILE A 345 -17.49 -6.83 -28.48
#